data_3ff6ca26440661e433c128b4831c58ec
#
_entry.id   3ff6ca26440661e433c128b4831c58ec
#
_cell.length_a   1.000
_cell.length_b   1.000
_cell.length_c   1.000
_cell.angle_alpha   90.00
_cell.angle_beta   90.00
_cell.angle_gamma   90.00
#
_symmetry.space_group_name_H-M   'P 1'
#
loop_
_entity.id
_entity.type
_entity.pdbx_description
1 polymer ?
#
loop_
_entity_poly.entity_id
_entity_poly.type
_entity_poly.pdbx_seq_one_letter_code
_entity_poly.pdbx_strand_id
1 'polypeptide(L)'
;VTSTAVFRAAEAALKKSGAKLANYKKAVAKSGSDEEITVDVVVAGAGGSGTAAALAASEAGLRVVILEKLSNYGGNSRLASGFFAVDSKLQRAKGMRLSEDVAVHRLLEFNQYLSNGPLTRAVVYKAADTIDWLTDYGMTFHLQEKTTQFAHEGDAYEAFCYHKYDDSAQGFDNLYANLKKMGAELRTNTRLTEIMQNADGTVTGVKAEKEDGGVLTVHAKAVIIATGGFGGDVERVRRELKTPYLNFIGMPSMGEGLDAMLKAGAKDWDATPLLHGCQLAESTVAKESSSEHLAGYSSSALTWLLQSPLLWVDGEGSRFVNEDVVYDTAFWANAGYAAGGRYFIVADQATLDSYTNGDTLRLSYSGPGPSKEGGNLTELAELAVQGKTAWKGNTLSELASAAGFDERSFASSVDRYNTMVSQRNDTDYGKSAKSLRFGVSQGPFYAFDCRAVFLGTIGGVKVDEHLRVLDVEQYKPIPGLFAAGTSAGGYYAGRGYPPYEGLACGFAWTSGRIAGESAASYAKSAK
;
A
#
# COMPACT_ATOMS: atom_id res chain seq x y z
N VAL A 1 -1.61 1.44 12.24
CA VAL A 1 -0.59 0.90 13.18
C VAL A 1 -0.79 1.48 14.58
N THR A 2 -1.08 2.76 14.73
CA THR A 2 -1.11 3.46 16.03
C THR A 2 -2.31 3.05 16.88
N SER A 3 -3.51 2.92 16.33
CA SER A 3 -4.72 2.59 17.12
C SER A 3 -4.69 1.17 17.67
N THR A 4 -4.33 0.17 16.88
CA THR A 4 -4.24 -1.22 17.34
C THR A 4 -3.12 -1.39 18.39
N ALA A 5 -2.00 -0.70 18.23
CA ALA A 5 -0.92 -0.70 19.22
C ALA A 5 -1.35 -0.01 20.52
N VAL A 6 -2.07 1.12 20.43
CA VAL A 6 -2.63 1.81 21.60
C VAL A 6 -3.67 0.95 22.32
N PHE A 7 -4.57 0.29 21.58
CA PHE A 7 -5.54 -0.63 22.18
C PHE A 7 -4.87 -1.82 22.86
N ARG A 8 -3.88 -2.45 22.23
CA ARG A 8 -3.12 -3.55 22.85
C ARG A 8 -2.32 -3.09 24.07
N ALA A 9 -1.71 -1.91 24.02
CA ALA A 9 -1.01 -1.32 25.17
C ALA A 9 -1.98 -1.00 26.31
N ALA A 10 -3.14 -0.44 26.00
CA ALA A 10 -4.20 -0.17 26.98
C ALA A 10 -4.74 -1.48 27.59
N GLU A 11 -4.99 -2.51 26.79
CA GLU A 11 -5.39 -3.83 27.29
C GLU A 11 -4.32 -4.46 28.20
N ALA A 12 -3.05 -4.36 27.81
CA ALA A 12 -1.93 -4.86 28.63
C ALA A 12 -1.79 -4.09 29.94
N ALA A 13 -1.93 -2.76 29.91
CA ALA A 13 -1.90 -1.93 31.11
C ALA A 13 -3.08 -2.24 32.05
N LEU A 14 -4.29 -2.40 31.51
CA LEU A 14 -5.47 -2.80 32.28
C LEU A 14 -5.32 -4.20 32.90
N LYS A 15 -4.78 -5.17 32.16
CA LYS A 15 -4.46 -6.49 32.71
C LYS A 15 -3.42 -6.40 33.84
N LYS A 16 -2.39 -5.59 33.67
CA LYS A 16 -1.30 -5.40 34.68
C LYS A 16 -1.81 -4.68 35.93
N SER A 17 -2.82 -3.82 35.83
CA SER A 17 -3.46 -3.15 36.94
C SER A 17 -4.46 -4.02 37.73
N GLY A 18 -4.71 -5.26 37.27
CA GLY A 18 -5.73 -6.13 37.86
C GLY A 18 -7.18 -5.78 37.47
N ALA A 19 -7.36 -4.83 36.57
CA ALA A 19 -8.67 -4.40 36.13
C ALA A 19 -9.37 -5.48 35.26
N LYS A 20 -10.66 -5.72 35.52
CA LYS A 20 -11.45 -6.65 34.69
C LYS A 20 -11.82 -5.96 33.37
N LEU A 21 -11.22 -6.38 32.27
CA LEU A 21 -11.47 -5.88 30.90
C LEU A 21 -12.96 -5.77 30.54
N ALA A 22 -13.79 -6.68 31.06
CA ALA A 22 -15.25 -6.65 30.84
C ALA A 22 -15.92 -5.36 31.35
N ASN A 23 -15.34 -4.69 32.36
CA ASN A 23 -15.87 -3.43 32.89
C ASN A 23 -15.63 -2.24 31.97
N TYR A 24 -14.69 -2.34 31.02
CA TYR A 24 -14.30 -1.29 30.08
C TYR A 24 -14.79 -1.56 28.65
N LYS A 25 -15.38 -2.74 28.41
CA LYS A 25 -16.00 -3.12 27.14
C LYS A 25 -17.51 -2.86 27.10
N LYS A 26 -18.07 -2.14 28.08
CA LYS A 26 -19.46 -1.69 27.95
C LYS A 26 -19.55 -0.73 26.77
N ALA A 27 -20.28 -1.14 25.74
CA ALA A 27 -20.71 -0.23 24.69
C ALA A 27 -21.41 0.95 25.39
N VAL A 28 -20.86 2.13 25.25
CA VAL A 28 -21.59 3.35 25.63
C VAL A 28 -22.82 3.36 24.73
N ALA A 29 -24.00 3.45 25.32
CA ALA A 29 -25.21 3.57 24.54
C ALA A 29 -25.08 4.84 23.68
N LYS A 30 -24.98 4.65 22.36
CA LYS A 30 -24.92 5.77 21.43
C LYS A 30 -26.31 6.38 21.37
N SER A 31 -26.41 7.66 21.69
CA SER A 31 -27.68 8.40 21.75
C SER A 31 -27.70 9.58 20.75
N GLY A 32 -26.96 9.43 19.65
CA GLY A 32 -26.87 10.46 18.61
C GLY A 32 -28.23 10.71 17.93
N SER A 33 -28.50 11.96 17.59
CA SER A 33 -29.66 12.33 16.78
C SER A 33 -29.37 12.16 15.30
N ASP A 34 -30.39 11.76 14.55
CA ASP A 34 -30.32 11.72 13.10
C ASP A 34 -30.26 13.14 12.52
N GLU A 35 -29.57 13.27 11.39
CA GLU A 35 -29.35 14.52 10.69
C GLU A 35 -29.58 14.31 9.20
N GLU A 36 -30.18 15.31 8.54
CA GLU A 36 -30.42 15.26 7.10
C GLU A 36 -29.91 16.55 6.46
N ILE A 37 -29.10 16.41 5.42
CA ILE A 37 -28.55 17.56 4.68
C ILE A 37 -28.70 17.36 3.17
N THR A 38 -28.65 18.45 2.41
CA THR A 38 -28.69 18.44 0.94
C THR A 38 -27.47 19.19 0.40
N VAL A 39 -26.73 18.56 -0.50
CA VAL A 39 -25.59 19.13 -1.21
C VAL A 39 -25.66 18.82 -2.71
N ASP A 40 -24.72 19.32 -3.51
CA ASP A 40 -24.65 18.95 -4.92
C ASP A 40 -23.84 17.67 -5.11
N VAL A 41 -22.73 17.52 -4.36
CA VAL A 41 -21.84 16.36 -4.42
C VAL A 41 -21.49 15.89 -3.01
N VAL A 42 -21.58 14.57 -2.76
CA VAL A 42 -21.02 13.93 -1.58
C VAL A 42 -19.83 13.06 -1.96
N VAL A 43 -18.74 13.19 -1.21
CA VAL A 43 -17.53 12.40 -1.36
C VAL A 43 -17.35 11.53 -0.13
N ALA A 44 -17.31 10.22 -0.29
CA ALA A 44 -17.03 9.27 0.79
C ALA A 44 -15.55 8.87 0.77
N GLY A 45 -14.83 9.26 1.82
CA GLY A 45 -13.39 9.09 2.01
C GLY A 45 -12.59 10.38 1.82
N ALA A 46 -11.73 10.70 2.78
CA ALA A 46 -10.89 11.90 2.81
C ALA A 46 -9.41 11.59 2.54
N GLY A 47 -9.11 10.52 1.80
CA GLY A 47 -7.78 10.22 1.26
C GLY A 47 -7.45 11.08 0.04
N GLY A 48 -6.31 10.84 -0.62
CA GLY A 48 -5.88 11.64 -1.78
C GLY A 48 -6.93 11.72 -2.89
N SER A 49 -7.58 10.59 -3.23
CA SER A 49 -8.61 10.57 -4.27
C SER A 49 -9.88 11.36 -3.88
N GLY A 50 -10.35 11.21 -2.64
CA GLY A 50 -11.51 11.98 -2.17
C GLY A 50 -11.20 13.45 -2.02
N THR A 51 -10.01 13.81 -1.55
CA THR A 51 -9.56 15.21 -1.46
C THR A 51 -9.51 15.87 -2.84
N ALA A 52 -8.92 15.19 -3.84
CA ALA A 52 -8.88 15.71 -5.21
C ALA A 52 -10.28 15.83 -5.84
N ALA A 53 -11.15 14.83 -5.60
CA ALA A 53 -12.52 14.88 -6.09
C ALA A 53 -13.32 16.05 -5.48
N ALA A 54 -13.20 16.24 -4.17
CA ALA A 54 -13.85 17.34 -3.48
C ALA A 54 -13.34 18.71 -3.96
N LEU A 55 -12.01 18.83 -4.16
CA LEU A 55 -11.39 20.06 -4.63
C LEU A 55 -11.91 20.42 -6.03
N ALA A 56 -11.91 19.46 -6.98
CA ALA A 56 -12.39 19.69 -8.34
C ALA A 56 -13.91 20.04 -8.38
N ALA A 57 -14.73 19.39 -7.56
CA ALA A 57 -16.14 19.71 -7.47
C ALA A 57 -16.38 21.10 -6.83
N SER A 58 -15.56 21.48 -5.84
CA SER A 58 -15.65 22.80 -5.19
C SER A 58 -15.21 23.94 -6.11
N GLU A 59 -14.14 23.74 -6.92
CA GLU A 59 -13.73 24.67 -7.98
C GLU A 59 -14.85 24.94 -8.99
N ALA A 60 -15.66 23.92 -9.27
CA ALA A 60 -16.82 24.05 -10.14
C ALA A 60 -18.00 24.86 -9.50
N GLY A 61 -17.84 25.34 -8.26
CA GLY A 61 -18.81 26.14 -7.53
C GLY A 61 -19.95 25.33 -6.91
N LEU A 62 -19.75 24.02 -6.68
CA LEU A 62 -20.76 23.14 -6.11
C LEU A 62 -20.65 23.06 -4.58
N ARG A 63 -21.77 22.79 -3.92
CA ARG A 63 -21.79 22.47 -2.48
C ARG A 63 -21.32 21.03 -2.30
N VAL A 64 -20.22 20.86 -1.56
CA VAL A 64 -19.56 19.56 -1.36
C VAL A 64 -19.51 19.20 0.12
N VAL A 65 -19.87 17.97 0.46
CA VAL A 65 -19.58 17.37 1.76
C VAL A 65 -18.66 16.17 1.59
N ILE A 66 -17.66 16.06 2.47
CA ILE A 66 -16.71 14.96 2.52
C ILE A 66 -16.97 14.18 3.80
N LEU A 67 -17.19 12.87 3.68
CA LEU A 67 -17.41 11.96 4.80
C LEU A 67 -16.15 11.12 5.03
N GLU A 68 -15.60 11.18 6.24
CA GLU A 68 -14.42 10.39 6.62
C GLU A 68 -14.70 9.60 7.91
N LYS A 69 -14.49 8.29 7.88
CA LYS A 69 -14.75 7.43 9.04
C LYS A 69 -13.76 7.62 10.19
N LEU A 70 -12.54 8.03 9.88
CA LEU A 70 -11.52 8.32 10.87
C LEU A 70 -11.63 9.76 11.37
N SER A 71 -10.94 10.03 12.47
CA SER A 71 -10.87 11.39 13.04
C SER A 71 -9.95 12.34 12.26
N ASN A 72 -9.28 11.84 11.20
CA ASN A 72 -8.28 12.59 10.45
C ASN A 72 -8.34 12.25 8.96
N TYR A 73 -7.92 13.19 8.11
CA TYR A 73 -7.85 13.05 6.65
C TYR A 73 -6.46 12.63 6.15
N GLY A 74 -6.39 12.27 4.87
CA GLY A 74 -5.16 11.98 4.14
C GLY A 74 -5.05 10.52 3.67
N GLY A 75 -5.61 9.56 4.43
CA GLY A 75 -5.59 8.15 4.05
C GLY A 75 -4.18 7.64 3.74
N ASN A 76 -4.07 6.64 2.87
CA ASN A 76 -2.77 6.11 2.43
C ASN A 76 -1.95 7.12 1.63
N SER A 77 -2.58 8.09 0.96
CA SER A 77 -1.86 9.09 0.17
C SER A 77 -1.00 10.02 1.03
N ARG A 78 -1.38 10.26 2.30
CA ARG A 78 -0.54 11.01 3.26
C ARG A 78 0.68 10.21 3.74
N LEU A 79 0.60 8.88 3.70
CA LEU A 79 1.71 7.98 4.05
C LEU A 79 2.63 7.72 2.85
N ALA A 80 2.15 7.92 1.64
CA ALA A 80 2.92 7.73 0.42
C ALA A 80 4.03 8.77 0.30
N SER A 81 5.09 8.42 -0.42
CA SER A 81 6.22 9.32 -0.62
C SER A 81 6.05 10.22 -1.84
N GLY A 82 5.19 9.87 -2.80
CA GLY A 82 5.10 10.66 -4.02
C GLY A 82 4.13 10.10 -5.08
N PHE A 83 4.22 10.68 -6.25
CA PHE A 83 3.22 10.70 -7.30
C PHE A 83 3.85 10.35 -8.66
N PHE A 84 3.22 9.47 -9.44
CA PHE A 84 3.63 9.17 -10.80
C PHE A 84 3.09 10.22 -11.78
N ALA A 85 3.97 10.78 -12.60
CA ALA A 85 3.59 11.55 -13.79
C ALA A 85 4.68 11.51 -14.86
N VAL A 86 4.29 11.74 -16.10
CA VAL A 86 5.19 11.93 -17.25
C VAL A 86 4.90 13.28 -17.91
N ASP A 87 5.92 13.84 -18.53
CA ASP A 87 5.90 15.17 -19.19
C ASP A 87 5.46 16.32 -18.26
N SER A 88 5.84 16.27 -16.98
CA SER A 88 5.58 17.35 -16.01
C SER A 88 6.48 18.58 -16.25
N LYS A 89 6.10 19.75 -15.72
CA LYS A 89 6.95 20.94 -15.71
C LYS A 89 8.30 20.69 -15.04
N LEU A 90 8.34 19.90 -13.96
CA LEU A 90 9.57 19.55 -13.25
C LEU A 90 10.51 18.72 -14.12
N GLN A 91 9.97 17.76 -14.88
CA GLN A 91 10.75 16.97 -15.83
C GLN A 91 11.26 17.83 -16.99
N ARG A 92 10.41 18.66 -17.59
CA ARG A 92 10.81 19.58 -18.67
C ARG A 92 11.88 20.58 -18.22
N ALA A 93 11.81 21.07 -16.98
CA ALA A 93 12.83 21.96 -16.41
C ALA A 93 14.21 21.29 -16.28
N LYS A 94 14.24 19.95 -16.17
CA LYS A 94 15.47 19.14 -16.17
C LYS A 94 15.91 18.68 -17.58
N GLY A 95 15.24 19.14 -18.63
CA GLY A 95 15.51 18.73 -20.01
C GLY A 95 15.00 17.33 -20.35
N MET A 96 14.19 16.73 -19.50
CA MET A 96 13.62 15.39 -19.70
C MET A 96 12.30 15.48 -20.47
N ARG A 97 12.15 14.63 -21.46
CA ARG A 97 10.91 14.50 -22.22
C ARG A 97 10.48 13.04 -22.23
N LEU A 98 9.55 12.73 -21.35
CA LEU A 98 8.92 11.42 -21.23
C LEU A 98 7.55 11.49 -21.86
N SER A 99 7.29 10.60 -22.83
CA SER A 99 6.05 10.59 -23.59
C SER A 99 4.95 9.86 -22.83
N GLU A 100 3.78 10.48 -22.73
CA GLU A 100 2.59 9.84 -22.18
C GLU A 100 2.19 8.60 -22.99
N ASP A 101 2.32 8.64 -24.31
CA ASP A 101 2.02 7.50 -25.18
C ASP A 101 2.89 6.28 -24.85
N VAL A 102 4.20 6.50 -24.61
CA VAL A 102 5.11 5.42 -24.18
C VAL A 102 4.71 4.87 -22.82
N ALA A 103 4.35 5.73 -21.87
CA ALA A 103 3.91 5.28 -20.54
C ALA A 103 2.60 4.49 -20.62
N VAL A 104 1.62 4.95 -21.39
CA VAL A 104 0.36 4.22 -21.65
C VAL A 104 0.65 2.84 -22.27
N HIS A 105 1.49 2.79 -23.30
CA HIS A 105 1.83 1.56 -23.97
C HIS A 105 2.47 0.55 -23.02
N ARG A 106 3.49 0.95 -22.25
CA ARG A 106 4.14 0.11 -21.24
C ARG A 106 3.18 -0.40 -20.15
N LEU A 107 2.27 0.44 -19.68
CA LEU A 107 1.26 0.03 -18.71
C LEU A 107 0.29 -1.00 -19.28
N LEU A 108 -0.16 -0.81 -20.52
CA LEU A 108 -1.05 -1.77 -21.20
C LEU A 108 -0.34 -3.11 -21.47
N GLU A 109 0.92 -3.08 -21.91
CA GLU A 109 1.73 -4.29 -22.12
C GLU A 109 1.98 -5.02 -20.81
N PHE A 110 2.40 -4.32 -19.77
CA PHE A 110 2.60 -4.92 -18.45
C PHE A 110 1.34 -5.61 -17.94
N ASN A 111 0.19 -4.97 -18.10
CA ASN A 111 -1.11 -5.53 -17.77
C ASN A 111 -1.63 -6.54 -18.80
N GLN A 112 -0.84 -6.90 -19.82
CA GLN A 112 -1.23 -7.83 -20.90
C GLN A 112 -2.55 -7.45 -21.57
N TYR A 113 -2.82 -6.14 -21.69
CA TYR A 113 -4.06 -5.56 -22.25
C TYR A 113 -5.35 -5.97 -21.52
N LEU A 114 -5.25 -6.44 -20.25
CA LEU A 114 -6.40 -6.77 -19.42
C LEU A 114 -6.93 -5.57 -18.62
N SER A 115 -6.20 -4.45 -18.61
CA SER A 115 -6.65 -3.19 -17.98
C SER A 115 -7.55 -2.38 -18.92
N ASN A 116 -8.25 -1.39 -18.34
CA ASN A 116 -9.08 -0.45 -19.10
C ASN A 116 -8.17 0.58 -19.80
N GLY A 117 -7.96 0.40 -21.12
CA GLY A 117 -7.10 1.26 -21.93
C GLY A 117 -7.52 2.75 -21.94
N PRO A 118 -8.80 3.09 -22.21
CA PRO A 118 -9.30 4.46 -22.09
C PRO A 118 -9.02 5.10 -20.72
N LEU A 119 -9.27 4.39 -19.61
CA LEU A 119 -8.98 4.86 -18.27
C LEU A 119 -7.47 5.07 -18.06
N THR A 120 -6.64 4.10 -18.48
CA THR A 120 -5.17 4.20 -18.37
C THR A 120 -4.68 5.45 -19.09
N ARG A 121 -5.16 5.69 -20.32
CA ARG A 121 -4.82 6.87 -21.08
C ARG A 121 -5.26 8.16 -20.41
N ALA A 122 -6.52 8.24 -19.96
CA ALA A 122 -7.06 9.43 -19.29
C ALA A 122 -6.25 9.82 -18.05
N VAL A 123 -5.86 8.82 -17.23
CA VAL A 123 -5.06 9.04 -16.01
C VAL A 123 -3.64 9.49 -16.34
N VAL A 124 -2.95 8.81 -17.25
CA VAL A 124 -1.55 9.15 -17.60
C VAL A 124 -1.44 10.57 -18.16
N TYR A 125 -2.34 10.92 -19.11
CA TYR A 125 -2.33 12.25 -19.75
C TYR A 125 -2.74 13.40 -18.78
N LYS A 126 -3.52 13.09 -17.74
CA LYS A 126 -3.97 14.08 -16.75
C LYS A 126 -2.98 14.24 -15.59
N ALA A 127 -2.05 13.30 -15.41
CA ALA A 127 -1.21 13.20 -14.20
C ALA A 127 -0.32 14.44 -14.00
N ALA A 128 0.40 14.89 -15.04
CA ALA A 128 1.28 16.07 -14.97
C ALA A 128 0.52 17.35 -14.63
N ASP A 129 -0.62 17.58 -15.29
CA ASP A 129 -1.51 18.71 -15.02
C ASP A 129 -2.10 18.64 -13.59
N THR A 130 -2.29 17.42 -13.07
CA THR A 130 -2.76 17.24 -11.68
C THR A 130 -1.68 17.63 -10.65
N ILE A 131 -0.40 17.38 -10.93
CA ILE A 131 0.70 17.87 -10.07
C ILE A 131 0.72 19.39 -10.02
N ASP A 132 0.65 20.04 -11.18
CA ASP A 132 0.63 21.50 -11.25
C ASP A 132 -0.57 22.08 -10.49
N TRP A 133 -1.75 21.52 -10.73
CA TRP A 133 -2.97 21.90 -10.05
C TRP A 133 -2.91 21.73 -8.52
N LEU A 134 -2.40 20.60 -8.01
CA LEU A 134 -2.19 20.41 -6.57
C LEU A 134 -1.18 21.41 -5.99
N THR A 135 -0.17 21.78 -6.79
CA THR A 135 0.84 22.77 -6.38
C THR A 135 0.22 24.16 -6.22
N ASP A 136 -0.73 24.55 -7.08
CA ASP A 136 -1.48 25.82 -6.95
C ASP A 136 -2.28 25.89 -5.64
N TYR A 137 -2.67 24.73 -5.06
CA TYR A 137 -3.32 24.61 -3.76
C TYR A 137 -2.37 24.32 -2.59
N GLY A 138 -1.06 24.34 -2.83
CA GLY A 138 -0.03 24.28 -1.80
C GLY A 138 0.46 22.88 -1.42
N MET A 139 0.23 21.87 -2.28
CA MET A 139 0.92 20.59 -2.18
C MET A 139 2.08 20.57 -3.17
N THR A 140 3.31 20.74 -2.68
CA THR A 140 4.50 20.89 -3.50
C THR A 140 5.27 19.59 -3.67
N PHE A 141 6.03 19.53 -4.77
CA PHE A 141 6.74 18.33 -5.21
C PHE A 141 8.15 18.65 -5.70
N HIS A 142 9.03 17.68 -5.57
CA HIS A 142 10.30 17.66 -6.28
C HIS A 142 10.47 16.38 -7.07
N LEU A 143 11.21 16.43 -8.17
CA LEU A 143 11.49 15.27 -9.00
C LEU A 143 12.55 14.39 -8.35
N GLN A 144 12.30 13.09 -8.21
CA GLN A 144 13.33 12.14 -7.83
C GLN A 144 14.21 11.80 -9.03
N GLU A 145 15.52 11.99 -8.88
CA GLU A 145 16.48 11.81 -9.97
C GLU A 145 17.08 10.40 -10.06
N LYS A 146 16.71 9.51 -9.14
CA LYS A 146 17.16 8.12 -9.12
C LYS A 146 16.03 7.19 -8.69
N THR A 147 15.86 6.10 -9.41
CA THR A 147 14.99 5.01 -8.96
C THR A 147 15.79 3.89 -8.30
N THR A 148 15.14 3.21 -7.37
CA THR A 148 15.62 1.95 -6.79
C THR A 148 14.60 0.84 -6.95
N GLN A 149 13.42 1.15 -7.50
CA GLN A 149 12.34 0.18 -7.65
C GLN A 149 12.63 -0.89 -8.70
N PHE A 150 13.43 -0.55 -9.70
CA PHE A 150 13.78 -1.43 -10.82
C PHE A 150 15.29 -1.39 -11.07
N ALA A 151 16.07 -1.63 -10.02
CA ALA A 151 17.53 -1.48 -10.04
C ALA A 151 18.24 -2.44 -11.02
N HIS A 152 17.58 -3.52 -11.42
CA HIS A 152 18.13 -4.44 -12.43
C HIS A 152 18.04 -3.91 -13.85
N GLU A 153 16.96 -3.21 -14.16
CA GLU A 153 16.64 -2.86 -15.55
C GLU A 153 17.56 -1.77 -16.08
N GLY A 154 18.16 -0.97 -15.20
CA GLY A 154 19.09 0.09 -15.59
C GLY A 154 18.46 1.14 -16.50
N ASP A 155 17.13 1.12 -16.66
CA ASP A 155 16.38 2.01 -17.53
C ASP A 155 16.17 3.35 -16.82
N ALA A 156 16.81 4.37 -17.34
CA ALA A 156 16.70 5.74 -16.82
C ALA A 156 15.30 6.35 -17.00
N TYR A 157 14.43 5.72 -17.80
CA TYR A 157 13.09 6.22 -18.10
C TYR A 157 12.19 6.22 -16.87
N GLU A 158 12.16 5.12 -16.11
CA GLU A 158 11.35 4.98 -14.89
C GLU A 158 11.85 5.87 -13.75
N ALA A 159 13.15 6.16 -13.73
CA ALA A 159 13.79 6.96 -12.69
C ALA A 159 13.19 8.35 -12.52
N PHE A 160 12.63 8.89 -13.58
CA PHE A 160 12.22 10.29 -13.64
C PHE A 160 10.71 10.50 -13.66
N CYS A 161 9.93 9.45 -13.43
CA CYS A 161 8.48 9.53 -13.35
C CYS A 161 7.96 9.84 -11.95
N TYR A 162 8.82 9.82 -10.94
CA TYR A 162 8.44 9.92 -9.54
C TYR A 162 8.63 11.34 -8.99
N HIS A 163 7.52 11.96 -8.62
CA HIS A 163 7.46 13.27 -8.02
C HIS A 163 7.19 13.11 -6.52
N LYS A 164 8.20 13.33 -5.70
CA LYS A 164 8.08 13.22 -4.24
C LYS A 164 7.42 14.44 -3.66
N TYR A 165 6.59 14.24 -2.63
CA TYR A 165 6.11 15.34 -1.80
C TYR A 165 7.28 16.01 -1.08
N ASP A 166 7.26 17.33 -1.02
CA ASP A 166 8.15 18.07 -0.12
C ASP A 166 7.73 17.88 1.34
N ASP A 167 6.44 18.03 1.62
CA ASP A 167 5.80 17.73 2.89
C ASP A 167 4.34 17.31 2.67
N SER A 168 4.06 16.00 2.77
CA SER A 168 2.72 15.49 2.56
C SER A 168 1.72 15.98 3.61
N ALA A 169 2.15 16.13 4.87
CA ALA A 169 1.28 16.56 5.96
C ALA A 169 0.84 18.01 5.75
N GLN A 170 1.79 18.91 5.53
CA GLN A 170 1.52 20.32 5.25
C GLN A 170 0.71 20.48 3.95
N GLY A 171 1.02 19.69 2.92
CA GLY A 171 0.28 19.68 1.66
C GLY A 171 -1.21 19.39 1.88
N PHE A 172 -1.55 18.33 2.62
CA PHE A 172 -2.93 18.02 2.95
C PHE A 172 -3.60 19.13 3.77
N ASP A 173 -2.90 19.70 4.75
CA ASP A 173 -3.43 20.78 5.56
C ASP A 173 -3.78 22.02 4.69
N ASN A 174 -2.93 22.34 3.71
CA ASN A 174 -3.14 23.41 2.74
C ASN A 174 -4.38 23.13 1.85
N LEU A 175 -4.51 21.90 1.34
CA LEU A 175 -5.67 21.50 0.51
C LEU A 175 -6.97 21.60 1.30
N TYR A 176 -7.01 21.14 2.55
CA TYR A 176 -8.22 21.24 3.39
C TYR A 176 -8.54 22.68 3.81
N ALA A 177 -7.52 23.54 4.00
CA ALA A 177 -7.72 24.96 4.20
C ALA A 177 -8.37 25.63 2.98
N ASN A 178 -7.99 25.25 1.76
CA ASN A 178 -8.58 25.74 0.52
C ASN A 178 -10.00 25.19 0.31
N LEU A 179 -10.24 23.90 0.55
CA LEU A 179 -11.59 23.31 0.52
C LEU A 179 -12.54 24.06 1.45
N LYS A 180 -12.11 24.36 2.68
CA LYS A 180 -12.90 25.15 3.63
C LYS A 180 -13.20 26.56 3.12
N LYS A 181 -12.24 27.23 2.49
CA LYS A 181 -12.45 28.56 1.87
C LYS A 181 -13.47 28.52 0.74
N MET A 182 -13.53 27.40 -0.01
CA MET A 182 -14.52 27.18 -1.06
C MET A 182 -15.90 26.76 -0.52
N GLY A 183 -16.05 26.58 0.80
CA GLY A 183 -17.29 26.18 1.44
C GLY A 183 -17.54 24.68 1.48
N ALA A 184 -16.57 23.85 1.16
CA ALA A 184 -16.67 22.41 1.34
C ALA A 184 -16.65 22.03 2.84
N GLU A 185 -17.49 21.08 3.22
CA GLU A 185 -17.63 20.62 4.58
C GLU A 185 -16.96 19.24 4.76
N LEU A 186 -16.09 19.10 5.76
CA LEU A 186 -15.51 17.80 6.15
C LEU A 186 -16.21 17.30 7.42
N ARG A 187 -16.77 16.09 7.33
CA ARG A 187 -17.35 15.32 8.44
C ARG A 187 -16.46 14.13 8.76
N THR A 188 -15.59 14.27 9.76
CA THR A 188 -14.80 13.17 10.32
C THR A 188 -15.64 12.29 11.24
N ASN A 189 -15.12 11.11 11.63
CA ASN A 189 -15.82 10.11 12.45
C ASN A 189 -17.22 9.77 11.89
N THR A 190 -17.37 9.83 10.56
CA THR A 190 -18.64 9.64 9.86
C THR A 190 -18.46 8.59 8.78
N ARG A 191 -18.98 7.39 9.02
CA ARG A 191 -18.75 6.18 8.23
C ARG A 191 -19.89 5.96 7.24
N LEU A 192 -19.59 5.90 5.94
CA LEU A 192 -20.53 5.48 4.89
C LEU A 192 -21.16 4.12 5.21
N THR A 193 -22.48 4.01 5.09
CA THR A 193 -23.21 2.75 5.31
C THR A 193 -24.07 2.32 4.13
N GLU A 194 -24.59 3.29 3.34
CA GLU A 194 -25.52 2.99 2.24
C GLU A 194 -25.42 4.05 1.13
N ILE A 195 -25.57 3.61 -0.12
CA ILE A 195 -25.84 4.47 -1.28
C ILE A 195 -27.34 4.43 -1.55
N MET A 196 -27.99 5.58 -1.60
CA MET A 196 -29.42 5.70 -1.86
C MET A 196 -29.69 5.84 -3.35
N GLN A 197 -30.74 5.14 -3.84
CA GLN A 197 -31.14 5.16 -5.25
C GLN A 197 -32.67 5.31 -5.38
N ASN A 198 -33.10 5.93 -6.46
CA ASN A 198 -34.47 5.91 -6.93
C ASN A 198 -34.81 4.52 -7.55
N ALA A 199 -36.09 4.33 -7.87
CA ALA A 199 -36.59 3.11 -8.49
C ALA A 199 -36.00 2.84 -9.90
N ASP A 200 -35.49 3.86 -10.57
CA ASP A 200 -34.80 3.77 -11.86
C ASP A 200 -33.29 3.51 -11.74
N GLY A 201 -32.78 3.34 -10.52
CA GLY A 201 -31.35 3.13 -10.24
C GLY A 201 -30.52 4.39 -10.15
N THR A 202 -31.08 5.58 -10.37
CA THR A 202 -30.36 6.84 -10.21
C THR A 202 -29.98 7.08 -8.75
N VAL A 203 -28.73 7.36 -8.49
CA VAL A 203 -28.23 7.67 -7.14
C VAL A 203 -28.71 9.03 -6.67
N THR A 204 -29.21 9.09 -5.43
CA THR A 204 -29.79 10.27 -4.80
C THR A 204 -29.06 10.76 -3.56
N GLY A 205 -28.02 10.05 -3.14
CA GLY A 205 -27.23 10.39 -1.97
C GLY A 205 -26.72 9.19 -1.20
N VAL A 206 -26.38 9.39 0.06
CA VAL A 206 -25.83 8.35 0.94
C VAL A 206 -26.39 8.45 2.35
N LYS A 207 -26.30 7.32 3.12
CA LYS A 207 -26.40 7.33 4.58
C LYS A 207 -25.04 7.03 5.19
N ALA A 208 -24.78 7.65 6.32
CA ALA A 208 -23.57 7.44 7.10
C ALA A 208 -23.88 7.38 8.60
N GLU A 209 -23.11 6.59 9.32
CA GLU A 209 -23.15 6.52 10.79
C GLU A 209 -22.16 7.52 11.37
N LYS A 210 -22.64 8.37 12.26
CA LYS A 210 -21.83 9.32 13.04
C LYS A 210 -21.20 8.66 14.26
N GLU A 211 -20.18 9.28 14.83
CA GLU A 211 -19.50 8.80 16.03
C GLU A 211 -20.45 8.56 17.21
N ASP A 212 -21.44 9.46 17.38
CA ASP A 212 -22.47 9.39 18.43
C ASP A 212 -23.53 8.32 18.18
N GLY A 213 -23.50 7.65 17.02
CA GLY A 213 -24.42 6.59 16.61
C GLY A 213 -25.67 7.08 15.89
N GLY A 214 -25.85 8.39 15.71
CA GLY A 214 -26.89 8.93 14.85
C GLY A 214 -26.59 8.67 13.37
N VAL A 215 -27.64 8.70 12.54
CA VAL A 215 -27.52 8.55 11.10
C VAL A 215 -27.50 9.93 10.44
N LEU A 216 -26.51 10.15 9.59
CA LEU A 216 -26.46 11.28 8.67
C LEU A 216 -26.98 10.83 7.30
N THR A 217 -28.09 11.41 6.86
CA THR A 217 -28.60 11.25 5.50
C THR A 217 -28.17 12.45 4.66
N VAL A 218 -27.43 12.16 3.58
CA VAL A 218 -26.96 13.20 2.64
C VAL A 218 -27.66 13.01 1.31
N HIS A 219 -28.55 13.94 0.96
CA HIS A 219 -29.11 14.02 -0.40
C HIS A 219 -28.12 14.73 -1.30
N ALA A 220 -27.80 14.13 -2.44
CA ALA A 220 -26.85 14.67 -3.40
C ALA A 220 -27.19 14.25 -4.83
N LYS A 221 -26.87 15.11 -5.80
CA LYS A 221 -27.00 14.79 -7.23
C LYS A 221 -25.93 13.81 -7.69
N ALA A 222 -24.74 13.88 -7.10
CA ALA A 222 -23.64 12.96 -7.41
C ALA A 222 -22.96 12.46 -6.13
N VAL A 223 -22.57 11.18 -6.16
CA VAL A 223 -21.87 10.46 -5.10
C VAL A 223 -20.54 9.96 -5.64
N ILE A 224 -19.44 10.30 -4.95
CA ILE A 224 -18.09 9.83 -5.30
C ILE A 224 -17.59 8.93 -4.17
N ILE A 225 -17.29 7.66 -4.47
CA ILE A 225 -16.73 6.69 -3.54
C ILE A 225 -15.21 6.67 -3.67
N ALA A 226 -14.52 7.06 -2.61
CA ALA A 226 -13.06 7.18 -2.51
C ALA A 226 -12.53 6.59 -1.18
N THR A 227 -13.22 5.57 -0.66
CA THR A 227 -13.00 4.97 0.67
C THR A 227 -11.79 4.05 0.75
N GLY A 228 -11.08 3.83 -0.36
CA GLY A 228 -10.01 2.85 -0.46
C GLY A 228 -10.55 1.42 -0.66
N GLY A 229 -9.65 0.44 -0.48
CA GLY A 229 -10.01 -0.98 -0.58
C GLY A 229 -10.43 -1.59 0.75
N PHE A 230 -10.04 -2.85 0.98
CA PHE A 230 -10.37 -3.61 2.20
C PHE A 230 -9.14 -4.19 2.92
N GLY A 231 -7.96 -3.61 2.74
CA GLY A 231 -6.71 -4.12 3.32
C GLY A 231 -6.72 -4.21 4.86
N GLY A 232 -7.57 -3.45 5.53
CA GLY A 232 -7.74 -3.49 6.99
C GLY A 232 -8.64 -4.64 7.49
N ASP A 233 -9.44 -5.24 6.62
CA ASP A 233 -10.29 -6.39 6.96
C ASP A 233 -9.51 -7.71 6.78
N VAL A 234 -8.91 -8.17 7.87
CA VAL A 234 -8.04 -9.36 7.88
C VAL A 234 -8.78 -10.62 7.39
N GLU A 235 -10.03 -10.80 7.75
CA GLU A 235 -10.80 -12.00 7.36
C GLU A 235 -11.17 -11.94 5.87
N ARG A 236 -11.51 -10.76 5.36
CA ARG A 236 -11.74 -10.56 3.93
C ARG A 236 -10.47 -10.74 3.12
N VAL A 237 -9.35 -10.19 3.59
CA VAL A 237 -8.03 -10.39 2.97
C VAL A 237 -7.69 -11.88 2.87
N ARG A 238 -7.84 -12.64 3.96
CA ARG A 238 -7.61 -14.09 3.95
C ARG A 238 -8.48 -14.83 2.94
N ARG A 239 -9.75 -14.47 2.88
CA ARG A 239 -10.73 -15.12 2.00
C ARG A 239 -10.51 -14.78 0.53
N GLU A 240 -10.34 -13.51 0.21
CA GLU A 240 -10.28 -13.03 -1.18
C GLU A 240 -8.88 -13.12 -1.78
N LEU A 241 -7.84 -12.83 -0.99
CA LEU A 241 -6.44 -12.94 -1.43
C LEU A 241 -5.82 -14.31 -1.14
N LYS A 242 -6.59 -15.24 -0.57
CA LYS A 242 -6.26 -16.66 -0.38
C LYS A 242 -4.94 -16.93 0.37
N THR A 243 -4.55 -16.02 1.26
CA THR A 243 -3.38 -16.19 2.13
C THR A 243 -3.59 -15.56 3.50
N PRO A 244 -3.23 -16.28 4.59
CA PRO A 244 -3.29 -15.74 5.94
C PRO A 244 -2.03 -14.92 6.33
N TYR A 245 -1.03 -14.86 5.45
CA TYR A 245 0.31 -14.41 5.83
C TYR A 245 0.72 -13.04 5.28
N LEU A 246 -0.22 -12.27 4.68
CA LEU A 246 0.07 -10.91 4.25
C LEU A 246 0.06 -9.92 5.43
N ASN A 247 1.09 -9.09 5.52
CA ASN A 247 1.15 -7.99 6.46
C ASN A 247 0.62 -6.71 5.82
N PHE A 248 -0.44 -6.14 6.42
CA PHE A 248 -1.00 -4.86 5.99
C PHE A 248 -0.30 -3.68 6.69
N ILE A 249 0.18 -2.71 5.91
CA ILE A 249 0.86 -1.51 6.42
C ILE A 249 0.20 -0.20 5.96
N GLY A 250 -1.09 -0.23 5.65
CA GLY A 250 -1.87 0.94 5.24
C GLY A 250 -2.84 1.44 6.31
N MET A 251 -3.59 2.48 5.95
CA MET A 251 -4.71 2.98 6.75
C MET A 251 -5.87 1.96 6.73
N PRO A 252 -6.65 1.82 7.82
CA PRO A 252 -7.62 0.73 8.01
C PRO A 252 -8.88 0.90 7.14
N SER A 253 -8.73 0.70 5.82
CA SER A 253 -9.86 0.57 4.88
C SER A 253 -10.48 -0.83 5.03
N MET A 254 -11.80 -0.90 5.23
CA MET A 254 -12.52 -2.13 5.57
C MET A 254 -13.46 -2.60 4.45
N GLY A 255 -13.52 -1.86 3.32
CA GLY A 255 -14.35 -2.23 2.17
C GLY A 255 -15.77 -1.69 2.17
N GLU A 256 -16.13 -0.80 3.09
CA GLU A 256 -17.51 -0.31 3.22
C GLU A 256 -18.03 0.34 1.94
N GLY A 257 -17.19 1.14 1.26
CA GLY A 257 -17.59 1.77 0.00
C GLY A 257 -17.73 0.77 -1.15
N LEU A 258 -16.85 -0.25 -1.20
CA LEU A 258 -16.97 -1.33 -2.17
C LEU A 258 -18.30 -2.09 -1.98
N ASP A 259 -18.61 -2.48 -0.74
CA ASP A 259 -19.86 -3.19 -0.45
C ASP A 259 -21.10 -2.33 -0.77
N ALA A 260 -21.05 -1.03 -0.49
CA ALA A 260 -22.13 -0.12 -0.83
C ALA A 260 -22.33 0.01 -2.35
N MET A 261 -21.25 0.09 -3.13
CA MET A 261 -21.33 0.13 -4.59
C MET A 261 -21.86 -1.18 -5.20
N LEU A 262 -21.39 -2.34 -4.68
CA LEU A 262 -21.87 -3.65 -5.13
C LEU A 262 -23.38 -3.83 -4.86
N LYS A 263 -23.85 -3.37 -3.69
CA LYS A 263 -25.30 -3.35 -3.37
C LYS A 263 -26.08 -2.42 -4.29
N ALA A 264 -25.47 -1.33 -4.75
CA ALA A 264 -26.07 -0.41 -5.71
C ALA A 264 -26.02 -0.93 -7.17
N GLY A 265 -25.59 -2.17 -7.39
CA GLY A 265 -25.57 -2.81 -8.71
C GLY A 265 -24.29 -2.62 -9.50
N ALA A 266 -23.21 -2.14 -8.87
CA ALA A 266 -21.92 -1.96 -9.53
C ALA A 266 -21.31 -3.31 -9.95
N LYS A 267 -20.60 -3.31 -11.09
CA LYS A 267 -19.81 -4.45 -11.53
C LYS A 267 -18.50 -4.51 -10.73
N ASP A 268 -18.28 -5.62 -10.06
CA ASP A 268 -17.03 -5.91 -9.36
C ASP A 268 -15.83 -5.99 -10.31
N TRP A 269 -14.66 -5.65 -9.79
CA TRP A 269 -13.37 -5.87 -10.42
C TRP A 269 -12.48 -6.65 -9.47
N ASP A 270 -11.83 -7.71 -9.96
CA ASP A 270 -11.03 -8.61 -9.14
C ASP A 270 -10.00 -7.86 -8.28
N ALA A 271 -10.07 -8.06 -6.98
CA ALA A 271 -9.15 -7.46 -6.05
C ALA A 271 -7.82 -8.22 -6.01
N THR A 272 -6.73 -7.46 -5.97
CA THR A 272 -5.39 -7.98 -5.75
C THR A 272 -4.66 -7.17 -4.68
N PRO A 273 -3.64 -7.75 -4.00
CA PRO A 273 -2.85 -6.97 -3.06
C PRO A 273 -1.92 -6.00 -3.81
N LEU A 274 -1.84 -4.76 -3.34
CA LEU A 274 -0.78 -3.83 -3.71
C LEU A 274 0.48 -4.22 -2.94
N LEU A 275 1.21 -5.20 -3.45
CA LEU A 275 2.39 -5.78 -2.81
C LEU A 275 3.54 -4.78 -2.80
N HIS A 276 4.24 -4.69 -1.66
CA HIS A 276 5.38 -3.79 -1.53
C HIS A 276 6.29 -4.19 -0.35
N GLY A 277 7.35 -4.91 -0.65
CA GLY A 277 8.35 -5.25 0.33
C GLY A 277 8.05 -6.47 1.21
N CYS A 278 8.87 -6.64 2.21
CA CYS A 278 8.72 -7.69 3.21
C CYS A 278 8.99 -7.17 4.62
N GLN A 279 8.48 -7.89 5.60
CA GLN A 279 8.72 -7.66 7.03
C GLN A 279 8.89 -8.98 7.75
N LEU A 280 9.47 -8.94 8.94
CA LEU A 280 9.38 -10.08 9.87
C LEU A 280 7.93 -10.33 10.27
N ALA A 281 7.61 -11.58 10.56
CA ALA A 281 6.26 -12.09 10.85
C ALA A 281 5.50 -11.27 11.89
N GLU A 282 6.19 -10.94 12.98
CA GLU A 282 5.74 -9.92 13.93
C GLU A 282 6.93 -9.01 14.20
N SER A 283 6.69 -7.72 14.17
CA SER A 283 7.72 -6.74 14.46
C SER A 283 8.05 -6.73 15.97
N THR A 284 8.58 -7.85 16.50
CA THR A 284 9.12 -7.87 17.86
C THR A 284 10.29 -6.91 17.97
N VAL A 285 11.13 -6.86 16.93
CA VAL A 285 12.23 -5.89 16.84
C VAL A 285 11.71 -4.45 16.80
N ALA A 286 10.57 -4.17 16.19
CA ALA A 286 9.96 -2.85 16.23
C ALA A 286 9.30 -2.52 17.59
N LYS A 287 8.83 -3.53 18.31
CA LYS A 287 8.36 -3.35 19.70
C LYS A 287 9.52 -3.09 20.66
N GLU A 288 10.64 -3.73 20.42
CA GLU A 288 11.85 -3.68 21.25
C GLU A 288 12.75 -2.49 20.87
N SER A 289 12.72 -2.03 19.62
CA SER A 289 13.42 -0.79 19.21
C SER A 289 12.82 0.48 19.86
N SER A 290 11.65 0.38 20.46
CA SER A 290 11.07 1.40 21.32
C SER A 290 11.43 1.22 22.81
N SER A 291 12.17 0.17 23.18
CA SER A 291 12.64 -0.04 24.54
C SER A 291 13.93 0.74 24.79
N GLU A 292 14.14 1.20 26.01
CA GLU A 292 15.37 1.89 26.43
C GLU A 292 16.64 1.04 26.14
N HIS A 293 16.50 -0.27 26.07
CA HIS A 293 17.59 -1.22 25.82
C HIS A 293 18.08 -1.18 24.35
N LEU A 294 17.21 -0.83 23.40
CA LEU A 294 17.51 -0.73 21.99
C LEU A 294 17.59 0.72 21.49
N ALA A 295 17.59 1.70 22.36
CA ALA A 295 17.61 3.12 22.00
C ALA A 295 18.83 3.54 21.15
N GLY A 296 19.85 2.68 21.01
CA GLY A 296 21.00 2.85 20.13
C GLY A 296 20.96 2.02 18.85
N TYR A 297 19.96 1.15 18.66
CA TYR A 297 19.89 0.25 17.50
C TYR A 297 18.76 0.67 16.57
N SER A 298 19.11 1.03 15.37
CA SER A 298 18.13 1.24 14.31
C SER A 298 17.51 -0.10 13.91
N SER A 299 16.18 -0.23 14.00
CA SER A 299 15.43 -1.37 13.42
C SER A 299 15.73 -1.55 11.92
N SER A 300 16.36 -0.55 11.30
CA SER A 300 16.85 -0.60 9.93
C SER A 300 17.91 -1.68 9.70
N ALA A 301 18.68 -2.12 10.69
CA ALA A 301 19.73 -3.10 10.50
C ALA A 301 19.17 -4.48 10.07
N LEU A 302 18.12 -5.00 10.71
CA LEU A 302 17.43 -6.21 10.22
C LEU A 302 16.72 -5.98 8.89
N THR A 303 16.21 -4.80 8.63
CA THR A 303 15.66 -4.42 7.33
C THR A 303 16.71 -4.59 6.23
N TRP A 304 17.98 -4.32 6.49
CA TRP A 304 19.05 -4.53 5.52
C TRP A 304 19.28 -5.99 5.16
N LEU A 305 19.18 -6.87 6.15
CA LEU A 305 19.22 -8.32 5.91
C LEU A 305 18.04 -8.74 5.01
N LEU A 306 16.85 -8.24 5.32
CA LEU A 306 15.62 -8.53 4.56
C LEU A 306 15.68 -7.96 3.13
N GLN A 307 16.40 -6.86 2.91
CA GLN A 307 16.60 -6.22 1.60
C GLN A 307 17.84 -6.73 0.86
N SER A 308 18.29 -7.91 1.16
CA SER A 308 19.50 -8.52 0.58
C SER A 308 19.16 -9.83 -0.12
N PRO A 309 19.84 -10.14 -1.25
CA PRO A 309 19.65 -11.38 -1.99
C PRO A 309 20.36 -12.55 -1.30
N LEU A 310 20.03 -12.82 -0.03
CA LEU A 310 20.47 -14.01 0.70
C LEU A 310 19.61 -15.20 0.29
N LEU A 311 19.87 -16.39 0.84
CA LEU A 311 19.07 -17.57 0.53
C LEU A 311 17.63 -17.41 1.05
N TRP A 312 16.65 -17.55 0.18
CA TRP A 312 15.23 -17.60 0.52
C TRP A 312 14.69 -19.02 0.39
N VAL A 313 13.99 -19.49 1.41
CA VAL A 313 13.30 -20.78 1.40
C VAL A 313 11.84 -20.63 1.77
N ASP A 314 11.00 -21.52 1.27
CA ASP A 314 9.59 -21.65 1.61
C ASP A 314 9.36 -22.34 2.98
N GLY A 315 8.11 -22.66 3.31
CA GLY A 315 7.75 -23.32 4.56
C GLY A 315 8.28 -24.73 4.73
N GLU A 316 8.69 -25.39 3.65
CA GLU A 316 9.31 -26.71 3.66
C GLU A 316 10.84 -26.65 3.68
N GLY A 317 11.42 -25.47 3.60
CA GLY A 317 12.87 -25.27 3.55
C GLY A 317 13.47 -25.36 2.14
N SER A 318 12.65 -25.33 1.10
CA SER A 318 13.08 -25.38 -0.29
C SER A 318 13.31 -23.99 -0.86
N ARG A 319 14.44 -23.79 -1.56
CA ARG A 319 14.71 -22.57 -2.31
C ARG A 319 13.71 -22.46 -3.49
N PHE A 320 13.11 -21.28 -3.72
CA PHE A 320 12.01 -21.14 -4.66
C PHE A 320 12.14 -19.97 -5.64
N VAL A 321 13.19 -19.14 -5.56
CA VAL A 321 13.27 -17.89 -6.34
C VAL A 321 14.72 -17.49 -6.63
N ASN A 322 14.90 -16.63 -7.65
CA ASN A 322 16.09 -15.80 -7.80
C ASN A 322 15.99 -14.62 -6.81
N GLU A 323 16.80 -14.62 -5.78
CA GLU A 323 16.75 -13.63 -4.71
C GLU A 323 17.22 -12.23 -5.14
N ASP A 324 17.82 -12.08 -6.33
CA ASP A 324 18.10 -10.77 -6.91
C ASP A 324 16.80 -9.94 -7.13
N VAL A 325 15.62 -10.58 -7.09
CA VAL A 325 14.34 -9.89 -7.09
C VAL A 325 14.22 -8.81 -6.00
N VAL A 326 15.01 -8.91 -4.94
CA VAL A 326 15.06 -7.89 -3.88
C VAL A 326 15.50 -6.52 -4.39
N TYR A 327 16.25 -6.48 -5.49
CA TYR A 327 16.69 -5.24 -6.12
C TYR A 327 15.57 -4.53 -6.90
N ASP A 328 14.48 -5.24 -7.17
CA ASP A 328 13.27 -4.69 -7.78
C ASP A 328 12.18 -4.61 -6.72
N THR A 329 12.15 -3.50 -6.00
CA THR A 329 11.27 -3.34 -4.82
C THR A 329 9.79 -3.39 -5.16
N ALA A 330 9.43 -3.25 -6.43
CA ALA A 330 8.08 -3.49 -6.92
C ALA A 330 7.73 -4.99 -7.01
N PHE A 331 8.74 -5.89 -7.11
CA PHE A 331 8.52 -7.30 -7.37
C PHE A 331 8.89 -8.24 -6.22
N TRP A 332 9.76 -7.81 -5.31
CA TRP A 332 10.27 -8.71 -4.28
C TRP A 332 9.16 -9.31 -3.39
N ALA A 333 8.13 -8.54 -3.07
CA ALA A 333 6.99 -9.05 -2.34
C ALA A 333 6.15 -10.05 -3.15
N ASN A 334 6.17 -9.98 -4.49
CA ASN A 334 5.46 -10.90 -5.37
C ASN A 334 5.99 -12.33 -5.23
N ALA A 335 7.30 -12.51 -5.13
CA ALA A 335 7.92 -13.81 -4.90
C ALA A 335 7.49 -14.40 -3.55
N GLY A 336 7.53 -13.60 -2.48
CA GLY A 336 7.02 -14.01 -1.17
C GLY A 336 5.52 -14.32 -1.17
N TYR A 337 4.73 -13.55 -1.91
CA TYR A 337 3.29 -13.81 -2.06
C TYR A 337 3.03 -15.11 -2.82
N ALA A 338 3.78 -15.39 -3.89
CA ALA A 338 3.70 -16.64 -4.64
C ALA A 338 4.04 -17.88 -3.78
N ALA A 339 4.92 -17.72 -2.79
CA ALA A 339 5.22 -18.73 -1.77
C ALA A 339 4.16 -18.81 -0.64
N GLY A 340 2.97 -18.22 -0.85
CA GLY A 340 1.88 -18.22 0.13
C GLY A 340 1.89 -17.04 1.11
N GLY A 341 2.72 -16.03 0.89
CA GLY A 341 2.87 -14.82 1.71
C GLY A 341 3.83 -14.99 2.90
N ARG A 342 4.35 -16.21 3.12
CA ARG A 342 5.33 -16.57 4.15
C ARG A 342 6.54 -17.25 3.51
N TYR A 343 7.73 -16.80 3.87
CA TYR A 343 9.00 -17.40 3.45
C TYR A 343 10.06 -17.08 4.51
N PHE A 344 11.23 -17.67 4.36
CA PHE A 344 12.33 -17.48 5.32
C PHE A 344 13.58 -17.01 4.60
N ILE A 345 14.28 -16.06 5.20
CA ILE A 345 15.62 -15.69 4.79
C ILE A 345 16.60 -16.43 5.69
N VAL A 346 17.50 -17.19 5.09
CA VAL A 346 18.47 -18.01 5.81
C VAL A 346 19.86 -17.35 5.74
N ALA A 347 20.48 -17.20 6.89
CA ALA A 347 21.84 -16.68 7.03
C ALA A 347 22.63 -17.48 8.07
N ASP A 348 23.95 -17.48 7.93
CA ASP A 348 24.86 -18.00 8.93
C ASP A 348 25.56 -16.89 9.73
N GLN A 349 26.29 -17.24 10.77
CA GLN A 349 26.97 -16.27 11.62
C GLN A 349 27.98 -15.42 10.82
N ALA A 350 28.69 -16.02 9.87
CA ALA A 350 29.68 -15.31 9.05
C ALA A 350 29.01 -14.20 8.21
N THR A 351 27.82 -14.47 7.71
CA THR A 351 27.00 -13.45 7.00
C THR A 351 26.59 -12.30 7.92
N LEU A 352 26.11 -12.60 9.14
CA LEU A 352 25.73 -11.56 10.11
C LEU A 352 26.93 -10.69 10.51
N ASP A 353 28.09 -11.31 10.71
CA ASP A 353 29.34 -10.62 11.06
C ASP A 353 29.81 -9.72 9.91
N SER A 354 29.75 -10.22 8.67
CA SER A 354 30.08 -9.44 7.48
C SER A 354 29.19 -8.20 7.34
N TYR A 355 27.89 -8.39 7.50
CA TYR A 355 26.91 -7.29 7.43
C TYR A 355 27.09 -6.28 8.56
N THR A 356 27.38 -6.72 9.77
CA THR A 356 27.71 -5.86 10.92
C THR A 356 28.95 -4.99 10.62
N ASN A 357 29.93 -5.53 9.89
CA ASN A 357 31.14 -4.83 9.50
C ASN A 357 30.98 -3.98 8.21
N GLY A 358 29.80 -3.94 7.62
CA GLY A 358 29.48 -3.09 6.47
C GLY A 358 29.77 -3.72 5.11
N ASP A 359 30.20 -5.00 5.05
CA ASP A 359 30.32 -5.76 3.79
C ASP A 359 29.00 -6.48 3.51
N THR A 360 28.17 -5.91 2.65
CA THR A 360 26.80 -6.32 2.43
C THR A 360 26.43 -6.42 0.95
N LEU A 361 25.30 -7.08 0.67
CA LEU A 361 24.62 -7.07 -0.64
C LEU A 361 23.33 -6.27 -0.61
N ARG A 362 23.14 -5.44 0.39
CA ARG A 362 21.94 -4.66 0.56
C ARG A 362 21.64 -3.77 -0.64
N LEU A 363 20.35 -3.67 -0.99
CA LEU A 363 19.85 -2.62 -1.88
C LEU A 363 20.08 -1.24 -1.23
N SER A 364 20.68 -0.31 -1.97
CA SER A 364 20.87 1.07 -1.52
C SER A 364 19.77 1.97 -2.07
N TYR A 365 18.83 2.39 -1.23
CA TYR A 365 17.77 3.32 -1.63
C TYR A 365 18.23 4.78 -1.77
N SER A 366 19.22 5.20 -1.00
CA SER A 366 19.53 6.64 -0.93
C SER A 366 20.85 6.94 -0.26
N GLY A 367 21.88 6.15 -0.49
CA GLY A 367 23.16 6.50 0.10
C GLY A 367 24.14 5.34 0.24
N PRO A 368 25.33 5.62 0.73
CA PRO A 368 26.28 4.58 1.05
C PRO A 368 25.66 3.59 2.03
N GLY A 369 26.02 2.33 1.89
CA GLY A 369 25.50 1.22 2.68
C GLY A 369 25.38 1.49 4.18
N PRO A 370 25.13 0.45 4.98
CA PRO A 370 24.79 0.59 6.39
C PRO A 370 25.74 1.56 7.10
N SER A 371 25.18 2.51 7.84
CA SER A 371 26.00 3.29 8.75
C SER A 371 26.56 2.33 9.79
N LYS A 372 27.81 2.56 10.21
CA LYS A 372 28.41 1.81 11.33
C LYS A 372 27.61 1.95 12.64
N GLU A 373 26.62 2.83 12.65
CA GLU A 373 25.66 3.03 13.74
C GLU A 373 24.49 2.02 13.73
N GLY A 374 24.45 1.11 12.78
CA GLY A 374 23.35 0.17 12.53
C GLY A 374 23.17 -0.96 13.56
N GLY A 375 24.01 -1.06 14.55
CA GLY A 375 23.92 -2.09 15.59
C GLY A 375 24.53 -3.44 15.22
N ASN A 376 24.60 -4.33 16.20
CA ASN A 376 25.09 -5.69 16.06
C ASN A 376 23.97 -6.58 15.51
N LEU A 377 24.12 -7.07 14.27
CA LEU A 377 23.10 -7.93 13.65
C LEU A 377 22.90 -9.25 14.38
N THR A 378 23.92 -9.78 15.02
CA THR A 378 23.81 -10.98 15.85
C THR A 378 22.89 -10.74 17.04
N GLU A 379 23.04 -9.61 17.73
CA GLU A 379 22.15 -9.24 18.84
C GLU A 379 20.72 -9.06 18.39
N LEU A 380 20.50 -8.39 17.25
CA LEU A 380 19.16 -8.23 16.67
C LEU A 380 18.56 -9.57 16.22
N ALA A 381 19.36 -10.48 15.70
CA ALA A 381 18.91 -11.84 15.35
C ALA A 381 18.51 -12.63 16.61
N GLU A 382 19.26 -12.54 17.70
CA GLU A 382 18.90 -13.17 18.97
C GLU A 382 17.59 -12.60 19.54
N LEU A 383 17.36 -11.29 19.44
CA LEU A 383 16.09 -10.68 19.83
C LEU A 383 14.94 -11.19 18.94
N ALA A 384 15.16 -11.35 17.64
CA ALA A 384 14.16 -11.94 16.75
C ALA A 384 13.85 -13.40 17.11
N VAL A 385 14.85 -14.17 17.53
CA VAL A 385 14.67 -15.55 18.03
C VAL A 385 13.85 -15.55 19.32
N GLN A 386 14.18 -14.71 20.28
CA GLN A 386 13.40 -14.55 21.52
C GLN A 386 11.95 -14.15 21.23
N GLY A 387 11.75 -13.30 20.24
CA GLY A 387 10.45 -12.85 19.79
C GLY A 387 9.69 -13.85 18.92
N LYS A 388 10.27 -15.01 18.60
CA LYS A 388 9.67 -16.03 17.72
C LYS A 388 9.38 -15.54 16.30
N THR A 389 10.24 -14.65 15.80
CA THR A 389 10.22 -14.14 14.42
C THR A 389 11.45 -14.59 13.64
N ALA A 390 12.35 -15.30 14.30
CA ALA A 390 13.45 -16.06 13.70
C ALA A 390 13.68 -17.35 14.49
N TRP A 391 14.38 -18.30 13.88
CA TRP A 391 14.81 -19.54 14.50
C TRP A 391 16.33 -19.65 14.40
N LYS A 392 16.93 -20.37 15.34
CA LYS A 392 18.36 -20.58 15.43
C LYS A 392 18.68 -22.05 15.62
N GLY A 393 19.76 -22.52 15.00
CA GLY A 393 20.36 -23.84 15.24
C GLY A 393 21.88 -23.77 15.12
N ASN A 394 22.60 -24.57 15.89
CA ASN A 394 24.05 -24.70 15.75
C ASN A 394 24.43 -25.57 14.55
N THR A 395 23.49 -26.43 14.13
CA THR A 395 23.57 -27.26 12.92
C THR A 395 22.36 -26.94 12.01
N LEU A 396 22.44 -27.32 10.72
CA LEU A 396 21.32 -27.19 9.79
C LEU A 396 20.12 -28.05 10.22
N SER A 397 20.36 -29.25 10.78
CA SER A 397 19.33 -30.13 11.31
C SER A 397 18.59 -29.48 12.50
N GLU A 398 19.33 -28.88 13.45
CA GLU A 398 18.74 -28.13 14.56
C GLU A 398 17.89 -26.95 14.06
N LEU A 399 18.39 -26.19 13.06
CA LEU A 399 17.63 -25.09 12.47
C LEU A 399 16.38 -25.59 11.77
N ALA A 400 16.47 -26.65 10.97
CA ALA A 400 15.31 -27.24 10.30
C ALA A 400 14.23 -27.67 11.31
N SER A 401 14.63 -28.36 12.37
CA SER A 401 13.73 -28.77 13.45
C SER A 401 13.09 -27.57 14.15
N ALA A 402 13.87 -26.52 14.46
CA ALA A 402 13.37 -25.33 15.13
C ALA A 402 12.39 -24.53 14.27
N ALA A 403 12.66 -24.40 12.97
CA ALA A 403 11.82 -23.65 12.02
C ALA A 403 10.63 -24.46 11.49
N GLY A 404 10.64 -25.78 11.66
CA GLY A 404 9.61 -26.70 11.16
C GLY A 404 9.78 -27.06 9.68
N PHE A 405 10.99 -26.98 9.15
CA PHE A 405 11.30 -27.39 7.78
C PHE A 405 11.38 -28.91 7.63
N ASP A 406 11.15 -29.42 6.42
CA ASP A 406 11.58 -30.76 6.06
C ASP A 406 13.12 -30.80 6.00
N GLU A 407 13.73 -31.60 6.86
CA GLU A 407 15.19 -31.63 7.05
C GLU A 407 15.94 -31.97 5.76
N ARG A 408 15.41 -32.89 4.96
CA ARG A 408 16.02 -33.31 3.71
C ARG A 408 15.98 -32.22 2.65
N SER A 409 14.81 -31.62 2.48
CA SER A 409 14.58 -30.51 1.52
C SER A 409 15.44 -29.32 1.86
N PHE A 410 15.52 -28.95 3.13
CA PHE A 410 16.32 -27.84 3.61
C PHE A 410 17.83 -28.09 3.43
N ALA A 411 18.34 -29.24 3.86
CA ALA A 411 19.74 -29.59 3.69
C ALA A 411 20.13 -29.60 2.20
N SER A 412 19.33 -30.22 1.34
CA SER A 412 19.56 -30.22 -0.10
C SER A 412 19.58 -28.82 -0.71
N SER A 413 18.68 -27.94 -0.27
CA SER A 413 18.62 -26.53 -0.72
C SER A 413 19.90 -25.79 -0.33
N VAL A 414 20.36 -25.93 0.91
CA VAL A 414 21.57 -25.28 1.42
C VAL A 414 22.81 -25.80 0.71
N ASP A 415 22.99 -27.12 0.56
CA ASP A 415 24.14 -27.72 -0.11
C ASP A 415 24.24 -27.27 -1.57
N ARG A 416 23.10 -27.30 -2.27
CA ARG A 416 23.02 -26.87 -3.67
C ARG A 416 23.32 -25.37 -3.80
N TYR A 417 22.75 -24.54 -2.91
CA TYR A 417 23.01 -23.11 -2.88
C TYR A 417 24.49 -22.79 -2.61
N ASN A 418 25.12 -23.46 -1.63
CA ASN A 418 26.53 -23.29 -1.33
C ASN A 418 27.43 -23.69 -2.51
N THR A 419 27.07 -24.75 -3.25
CA THR A 419 27.76 -25.13 -4.47
C THR A 419 27.69 -24.01 -5.52
N MET A 420 26.51 -23.42 -5.76
CA MET A 420 26.32 -22.31 -6.69
C MET A 420 27.08 -21.06 -6.26
N VAL A 421 27.11 -20.75 -4.95
CA VAL A 421 27.93 -19.67 -4.40
C VAL A 421 29.39 -19.86 -4.67
N SER A 422 29.92 -21.07 -4.42
CA SER A 422 31.34 -21.40 -4.67
C SER A 422 31.73 -21.30 -6.14
N GLN A 423 30.84 -21.69 -7.04
CA GLN A 423 31.01 -21.61 -8.49
C GLN A 423 30.68 -20.26 -9.11
N ARG A 424 30.08 -19.36 -8.33
CA ARG A 424 29.52 -18.09 -8.83
C ARG A 424 28.57 -18.27 -10.02
N ASN A 425 27.82 -19.35 -10.02
CA ASN A 425 26.93 -19.74 -11.10
C ASN A 425 25.65 -20.37 -10.53
N ASP A 426 24.52 -19.66 -10.64
CA ASP A 426 23.20 -20.18 -10.25
C ASP A 426 22.56 -20.89 -11.44
N THR A 427 22.53 -22.22 -11.38
CA THR A 427 21.92 -23.08 -12.39
C THR A 427 20.43 -23.30 -12.20
N ASP A 428 19.85 -22.83 -11.08
CA ASP A 428 18.44 -23.04 -10.74
C ASP A 428 17.56 -21.87 -11.21
N TYR A 429 17.92 -20.65 -10.80
CA TYR A 429 17.09 -19.46 -11.03
C TYR A 429 17.85 -18.30 -11.67
N GLY A 430 19.14 -18.45 -11.98
CA GLY A 430 19.93 -17.44 -12.67
C GLY A 430 20.30 -16.21 -11.83
N LYS A 431 20.44 -16.38 -10.51
CA LYS A 431 20.95 -15.32 -9.62
C LYS A 431 22.31 -14.84 -10.09
N SER A 432 22.54 -13.54 -10.10
CA SER A 432 23.76 -12.97 -10.66
C SER A 432 25.01 -13.37 -9.87
N ALA A 433 26.12 -13.56 -10.56
CA ALA A 433 27.40 -13.94 -9.96
C ALA A 433 27.87 -12.94 -8.88
N LYS A 434 27.53 -11.64 -9.03
CA LYS A 434 27.84 -10.59 -8.05
C LYS A 434 27.08 -10.76 -6.74
N SER A 435 25.91 -11.39 -6.76
CA SER A 435 25.06 -11.65 -5.59
C SER A 435 25.32 -13.02 -4.95
N LEU A 436 26.08 -13.91 -5.61
CA LEU A 436 26.50 -15.21 -5.07
C LEU A 436 27.79 -15.05 -4.23
N ARG A 437 27.66 -14.40 -3.06
CA ARG A 437 28.78 -14.09 -2.17
C ARG A 437 28.70 -14.76 -0.82
N PHE A 438 27.51 -14.90 -0.27
CA PHE A 438 27.28 -15.40 1.08
C PHE A 438 26.63 -16.77 1.00
N GLY A 439 27.36 -17.78 1.44
CA GLY A 439 26.83 -19.13 1.62
C GLY A 439 26.21 -19.30 3.01
N VAL A 440 25.76 -20.52 3.30
CA VAL A 440 25.19 -20.90 4.60
C VAL A 440 26.02 -22.12 5.09
N SER A 441 27.16 -21.86 5.72
CA SER A 441 28.15 -22.92 6.02
C SER A 441 28.73 -22.88 7.43
N GLN A 442 28.64 -21.76 8.15
CA GLN A 442 29.26 -21.56 9.46
C GLN A 442 28.20 -21.23 10.52
N GLY A 443 27.84 -22.23 11.31
CA GLY A 443 26.88 -22.02 12.43
C GLY A 443 27.42 -21.07 13.50
N PRO A 444 26.52 -20.52 14.33
CA PRO A 444 25.08 -20.78 14.30
C PRO A 444 24.38 -20.25 13.05
N PHE A 445 23.28 -20.92 12.70
CA PHE A 445 22.44 -20.60 11.55
C PHE A 445 21.14 -19.98 12.00
N TYR A 446 20.59 -19.07 11.19
CA TYR A 446 19.35 -18.35 11.46
C TYR A 446 18.40 -18.46 10.28
N ALA A 447 17.11 -18.60 10.57
CA ALA A 447 16.02 -18.50 9.60
C ALA A 447 15.05 -17.41 10.06
N PHE A 448 14.98 -16.32 9.32
CA PHE A 448 14.10 -15.17 9.61
C PHE A 448 12.75 -15.40 8.96
N ASP A 449 11.67 -15.45 9.75
CA ASP A 449 10.31 -15.65 9.29
C ASP A 449 9.78 -14.34 8.68
N CYS A 450 9.65 -14.32 7.37
CA CYS A 450 9.28 -13.15 6.60
C CYS A 450 7.84 -13.23 6.10
N ARG A 451 7.25 -12.06 5.94
CA ARG A 451 5.92 -11.88 5.36
C ARG A 451 6.00 -10.94 4.18
N ALA A 452 5.31 -11.29 3.08
CA ALA A 452 5.02 -10.32 2.06
C ALA A 452 4.12 -9.20 2.63
N VAL A 453 4.45 -7.97 2.30
CA VAL A 453 3.76 -6.77 2.77
C VAL A 453 2.90 -6.21 1.65
N PHE A 454 1.73 -5.68 2.00
CA PHE A 454 0.89 -4.96 1.07
C PHE A 454 0.39 -3.63 1.67
N LEU A 455 0.24 -2.64 0.78
CA LEU A 455 -0.15 -1.27 1.16
C LEU A 455 -1.67 -1.06 1.14
N GLY A 456 -2.39 -1.96 0.50
CA GLY A 456 -3.83 -1.93 0.32
C GLY A 456 -4.25 -2.95 -0.73
N THR A 457 -5.56 -3.03 -0.98
CA THR A 457 -6.08 -3.79 -2.11
C THR A 457 -6.33 -2.87 -3.28
N ILE A 458 -5.97 -3.29 -4.48
CA ILE A 458 -6.33 -2.68 -5.76
C ILE A 458 -7.39 -3.55 -6.42
N GLY A 459 -8.34 -2.94 -7.09
CA GLY A 459 -9.54 -3.62 -7.62
C GLY A 459 -10.70 -2.65 -7.62
N GLY A 460 -11.62 -2.79 -6.66
CA GLY A 460 -12.79 -1.93 -6.56
C GLY A 460 -13.90 -2.33 -7.53
N VAL A 461 -14.61 -1.36 -8.10
CA VAL A 461 -15.67 -1.58 -9.08
C VAL A 461 -15.23 -1.14 -10.47
N LYS A 462 -15.82 -1.74 -11.50
CA LYS A 462 -15.55 -1.35 -12.89
C LYS A 462 -16.01 0.09 -13.15
N VAL A 463 -15.13 0.89 -13.76
CA VAL A 463 -15.42 2.27 -14.15
C VAL A 463 -15.03 2.50 -15.60
N ASP A 464 -15.56 3.56 -16.20
CA ASP A 464 -15.10 4.08 -17.48
C ASP A 464 -13.98 5.14 -17.32
N GLU A 465 -13.53 5.76 -18.41
CA GLU A 465 -12.49 6.80 -18.42
C GLU A 465 -12.89 8.11 -17.72
N HIS A 466 -14.17 8.28 -17.41
CA HIS A 466 -14.74 9.40 -16.65
C HIS A 466 -14.97 9.04 -15.17
N LEU A 467 -14.49 7.87 -14.73
CA LEU A 467 -14.66 7.33 -13.37
C LEU A 467 -16.14 7.11 -12.98
N ARG A 468 -17.05 6.97 -13.94
CA ARG A 468 -18.44 6.59 -13.71
C ARG A 468 -18.50 5.10 -13.44
N VAL A 469 -19.17 4.70 -12.36
CA VAL A 469 -19.34 3.30 -11.98
C VAL A 469 -20.26 2.60 -12.96
N LEU A 470 -19.85 1.43 -13.46
CA LEU A 470 -20.62 0.64 -14.43
C LEU A 470 -21.46 -0.43 -13.73
N ASP A 471 -22.68 -0.63 -14.20
CA ASP A 471 -23.57 -1.68 -13.70
C ASP A 471 -23.12 -3.09 -14.13
N VAL A 472 -23.61 -4.10 -13.39
CA VAL A 472 -23.22 -5.50 -13.59
C VAL A 472 -23.83 -6.12 -14.85
N GLU A 473 -24.98 -5.62 -15.31
CA GLU A 473 -25.76 -6.26 -16.37
C GLU A 473 -25.36 -5.76 -17.76
N GLN A 474 -25.33 -4.46 -17.95
CA GLN A 474 -25.18 -3.85 -19.26
C GLN A 474 -23.85 -3.11 -19.43
N TYR A 475 -23.03 -3.02 -18.39
CA TYR A 475 -21.79 -2.24 -18.36
C TYR A 475 -22.03 -0.76 -18.72
N LYS A 476 -23.19 -0.22 -18.32
CA LYS A 476 -23.52 1.20 -18.47
C LYS A 476 -23.25 1.95 -17.16
N PRO A 477 -22.99 3.26 -17.24
CA PRO A 477 -22.85 4.07 -16.04
C PRO A 477 -24.11 4.07 -15.18
N ILE A 478 -23.97 3.80 -13.87
CA ILE A 478 -25.01 4.03 -12.88
C ILE A 478 -25.14 5.54 -12.71
N PRO A 479 -26.32 6.14 -13.00
CA PRO A 479 -26.46 7.60 -12.98
C PRO A 479 -26.17 8.19 -11.61
N GLY A 480 -25.28 9.17 -11.54
CA GLY A 480 -24.91 9.87 -10.29
C GLY A 480 -23.86 9.15 -9.44
N LEU A 481 -23.34 7.98 -9.86
CA LEU A 481 -22.33 7.22 -9.09
C LEU A 481 -20.95 7.26 -9.75
N PHE A 482 -19.94 7.64 -8.96
CA PHE A 482 -18.53 7.72 -9.35
C PHE A 482 -17.64 6.99 -8.34
N ALA A 483 -16.49 6.49 -8.77
CA ALA A 483 -15.50 5.91 -7.89
C ALA A 483 -14.09 6.38 -8.27
N ALA A 484 -13.20 6.53 -7.26
CA ALA A 484 -11.83 6.98 -7.48
C ALA A 484 -10.82 6.28 -6.56
N GLY A 485 -9.56 6.33 -6.92
CA GLY A 485 -8.50 5.61 -6.21
C GLY A 485 -8.73 4.11 -6.22
N THR A 486 -8.37 3.43 -5.17
CA THR A 486 -8.52 1.96 -5.06
C THR A 486 -9.97 1.49 -4.92
N SER A 487 -10.94 2.39 -4.87
CA SER A 487 -12.37 2.06 -5.04
C SER A 487 -12.77 1.88 -6.52
N ALA A 488 -11.93 2.36 -7.47
CA ALA A 488 -12.12 2.26 -8.90
C ALA A 488 -11.20 1.18 -9.49
N GLY A 489 -11.78 0.24 -10.20
CA GLY A 489 -11.09 -0.87 -10.87
C GLY A 489 -10.81 -0.60 -12.34
N GLY A 490 -9.92 -1.41 -12.92
CA GLY A 490 -9.59 -1.38 -14.33
C GLY A 490 -8.28 -0.70 -14.70
N TYR A 491 -7.68 0.07 -13.82
CA TYR A 491 -6.34 0.63 -14.06
C TYR A 491 -5.25 -0.43 -13.89
N TYR A 492 -5.43 -1.33 -12.93
CA TYR A 492 -4.59 -2.50 -12.69
C TYR A 492 -5.30 -3.77 -13.18
N ALA A 493 -4.54 -4.76 -13.61
CA ALA A 493 -5.07 -6.01 -14.15
C ALA A 493 -4.72 -7.26 -13.33
N GLY A 494 -4.58 -7.11 -12.02
CA GLY A 494 -4.33 -8.25 -11.13
C GLY A 494 -2.92 -8.84 -11.19
N ARG A 495 -1.96 -8.14 -11.81
CA ARG A 495 -0.59 -8.63 -11.99
C ARG A 495 0.44 -8.00 -11.05
N GLY A 496 -0.02 -7.46 -9.95
CA GLY A 496 0.84 -6.76 -9.01
C GLY A 496 1.06 -5.28 -9.37
N TYR A 497 2.09 -4.69 -8.78
CA TYR A 497 2.41 -3.27 -8.98
C TYR A 497 3.08 -3.06 -10.36
N PRO A 498 2.60 -2.14 -11.19
CA PRO A 498 3.19 -1.86 -12.49
C PRO A 498 4.54 -1.14 -12.39
N PRO A 499 5.32 -1.08 -13.50
CA PRO A 499 6.72 -0.69 -13.49
C PRO A 499 7.00 0.81 -13.37
N TYR A 500 6.26 1.53 -12.52
CA TYR A 500 6.49 2.95 -12.28
C TYR A 500 6.36 3.30 -10.80
N GLU A 501 7.33 4.04 -10.27
CA GLU A 501 7.27 4.58 -8.91
C GLU A 501 6.13 5.60 -8.76
N GLY A 502 5.44 5.56 -7.61
CA GLY A 502 4.35 6.50 -7.31
C GLY A 502 3.04 6.27 -8.04
N LEU A 503 2.92 5.19 -8.83
CA LEU A 503 1.75 4.94 -9.68
C LEU A 503 0.45 4.85 -8.88
N ALA A 504 0.43 4.17 -7.74
CA ALA A 504 -0.78 4.05 -6.92
C ALA A 504 -1.25 5.40 -6.38
N CYS A 505 -0.30 6.23 -5.96
CA CYS A 505 -0.60 7.58 -5.48
C CYS A 505 -1.02 8.50 -6.63
N GLY A 506 -0.32 8.43 -7.76
CA GLY A 506 -0.69 9.15 -9.00
C GLY A 506 -2.08 8.81 -9.48
N PHE A 507 -2.43 7.51 -9.48
CA PHE A 507 -3.79 7.07 -9.79
C PHE A 507 -4.81 7.61 -8.78
N ALA A 508 -4.51 7.58 -7.47
CA ALA A 508 -5.44 8.08 -6.47
C ALA A 508 -5.78 9.57 -6.69
N TRP A 509 -4.78 10.42 -6.84
CA TRP A 509 -4.99 11.86 -7.03
C TRP A 509 -5.64 12.18 -8.38
N THR A 510 -5.12 11.59 -9.46
CA THR A 510 -5.59 11.91 -10.82
C THR A 510 -6.99 11.38 -11.08
N SER A 511 -7.28 10.13 -10.66
CA SER A 511 -8.65 9.59 -10.76
C SER A 511 -9.64 10.37 -9.89
N GLY A 512 -9.21 10.81 -8.70
CA GLY A 512 -10.01 11.68 -7.85
C GLY A 512 -10.40 12.98 -8.55
N ARG A 513 -9.42 13.67 -9.16
CA ARG A 513 -9.67 14.89 -9.94
C ARG A 513 -10.63 14.65 -11.11
N ILE A 514 -10.40 13.61 -11.92
CA ILE A 514 -11.28 13.25 -13.03
C ILE A 514 -12.70 12.94 -12.53
N ALA A 515 -12.82 12.17 -11.45
CA ALA A 515 -14.13 11.86 -10.85
C ALA A 515 -14.86 13.12 -10.36
N GLY A 516 -14.13 14.05 -9.73
CA GLY A 516 -14.69 15.33 -9.27
C GLY A 516 -15.16 16.21 -10.43
N GLU A 517 -14.35 16.36 -11.49
CA GLU A 517 -14.72 17.08 -12.72
C GLU A 517 -15.95 16.46 -13.39
N SER A 518 -16.00 15.12 -13.48
CA SER A 518 -17.11 14.36 -14.08
C SER A 518 -18.39 14.47 -13.24
N ALA A 519 -18.28 14.33 -11.93
CA ALA A 519 -19.41 14.48 -11.01
C ALA A 519 -19.97 15.92 -11.03
N ALA A 520 -19.09 16.92 -11.12
CA ALA A 520 -19.50 18.32 -11.24
C ALA A 520 -20.25 18.58 -12.54
N SER A 521 -19.78 18.05 -13.66
CA SER A 521 -20.48 18.13 -14.94
C SER A 521 -21.86 17.47 -14.88
N TYR A 522 -21.93 16.27 -14.29
CA TYR A 522 -23.20 15.56 -14.09
C TYR A 522 -24.16 16.34 -13.19
N ALA A 523 -23.72 16.81 -12.03
CA ALA A 523 -24.56 17.51 -11.07
C ALA A 523 -25.14 18.84 -11.62
N LYS A 524 -24.40 19.53 -12.52
CA LYS A 524 -24.88 20.74 -13.21
C LYS A 524 -25.92 20.43 -14.30
N SER A 525 -25.85 19.23 -14.93
CA SER A 525 -26.78 18.82 -15.98
C SER A 525 -28.04 18.12 -15.42
N ALA A 526 -27.94 17.51 -14.24
CA ALA A 526 -29.06 16.87 -13.56
C ALA A 526 -30.05 17.94 -13.09
N LYS A 527 -31.33 17.82 -13.56
CA LYS A 527 -32.43 18.74 -13.22
C LYS A 527 -32.92 18.53 -11.79
#